data_7e7042a21a53026035e932e25e7ae159
#
_entry.id   7e7042a21a53026035e932e25e7ae159
#
_cell.length_a   1.000
_cell.length_b   1.000
_cell.length_c   1.000
_cell.angle_alpha   90.00
_cell.angle_beta   90.00
_cell.angle_gamma   90.00
#
_symmetry.space_group_name_H-M   'P 1'
#
loop_
_entity.id
_entity.type
_entity.pdbx_description
1 polymer ?
#
loop_
_entity_poly.entity_id
_entity_poly.type
_entity_poly.pdbx_seq_one_letter_code
_entity_poly.pdbx_strand_id
1 'polypeptide(L)'
;ATLVALDIAKDDMLGLSTNKTAIYITGGIIFALLCVSVFFRLRALRKISMLSGIRAAALYRNCVIVCICIIVITSIFLSIPLSISHKHLAMILCILITFAGVIYMIVAWFYINFTLARVSGVGIFETYVWFCVILFALNTLYPLILPIVLIITGIVHLLAWSKIEKISAEV
;
A
#
# COMPACT_ATOMS: atom_id res chain seq x y z
N ALA A 1 -23.28 -23.79 -39.22
CA ALA A 1 -23.42 -22.62 -38.34
C ALA A 1 -23.12 -22.96 -36.85
N THR A 2 -23.58 -24.11 -36.34
CA THR A 2 -23.40 -24.53 -34.93
C THR A 2 -21.96 -24.90 -34.59
N LEU A 3 -21.19 -25.50 -35.50
CA LEU A 3 -19.77 -25.88 -35.25
C LEU A 3 -18.86 -24.65 -35.16
N VAL A 4 -19.10 -23.62 -35.95
CA VAL A 4 -18.32 -22.35 -35.92
C VAL A 4 -18.58 -21.59 -34.62
N ALA A 5 -19.85 -21.60 -34.12
CA ALA A 5 -20.17 -20.97 -32.83
C ALA A 5 -19.51 -21.68 -31.64
N LEU A 6 -19.33 -23.01 -31.73
CA LEU A 6 -18.67 -23.79 -30.68
C LEU A 6 -17.14 -23.54 -30.64
N ASP A 7 -16.51 -23.36 -31.82
CA ASP A 7 -15.08 -23.03 -31.90
C ASP A 7 -14.77 -21.62 -31.37
N ILE A 8 -15.61 -20.62 -31.72
CA ILE A 8 -15.48 -19.25 -31.20
C ILE A 8 -15.67 -19.23 -29.69
N ALA A 9 -16.65 -19.95 -29.15
CA ALA A 9 -16.85 -20.05 -27.68
C ALA A 9 -15.69 -20.76 -26.98
N LYS A 10 -15.01 -21.69 -27.63
CA LYS A 10 -13.85 -22.41 -27.10
C LYS A 10 -12.60 -21.53 -27.09
N ASP A 11 -12.39 -20.73 -28.12
CA ASP A 11 -11.29 -19.76 -28.21
C ASP A 11 -11.46 -18.62 -27.18
N ASP A 12 -12.69 -18.13 -27.00
CA ASP A 12 -13.01 -17.15 -25.96
C ASP A 12 -12.80 -17.71 -24.54
N MET A 13 -13.17 -18.97 -24.30
CA MET A 13 -12.94 -19.62 -23.01
C MET A 13 -11.44 -19.87 -22.75
N LEU A 14 -10.66 -20.24 -23.76
CA LEU A 14 -9.20 -20.42 -23.67
C LEU A 14 -8.50 -19.08 -23.45
N GLY A 15 -8.90 -18.03 -24.16
CA GLY A 15 -8.38 -16.66 -23.97
C GLY A 15 -8.68 -16.10 -22.57
N LEU A 16 -9.89 -16.35 -22.05
CA LEU A 16 -10.28 -15.94 -20.70
C LEU A 16 -9.52 -16.71 -19.61
N SER A 17 -9.26 -18.01 -19.84
CA SER A 17 -8.49 -18.86 -18.92
C SER A 17 -7.02 -18.45 -18.85
N THR A 18 -6.38 -18.16 -19.98
CA THR A 18 -4.98 -17.70 -20.04
C THR A 18 -4.84 -16.33 -19.39
N ASN A 19 -5.80 -15.43 -19.58
CA ASN A 19 -5.78 -14.11 -18.96
C ASN A 19 -5.95 -14.18 -17.43
N LYS A 20 -6.83 -15.05 -16.92
CA LYS A 20 -7.00 -15.28 -15.48
C LYS A 20 -5.72 -15.82 -14.84
N THR A 21 -5.08 -16.80 -15.47
CA THR A 21 -3.83 -17.39 -14.97
C THR A 21 -2.71 -16.34 -14.92
N ALA A 22 -2.57 -15.52 -15.95
CA ALA A 22 -1.62 -14.42 -15.98
C ALA A 22 -1.87 -13.39 -14.87
N ILE A 23 -3.14 -13.05 -14.61
CA ILE A 23 -3.54 -12.14 -13.52
C ILE A 23 -3.15 -12.73 -12.16
N TYR A 24 -3.42 -14.01 -11.91
CA TYR A 24 -3.05 -14.66 -10.64
C TYR A 24 -1.54 -14.75 -10.43
N ILE A 25 -0.77 -15.08 -11.47
CA ILE A 25 0.70 -15.14 -11.40
C ILE A 25 1.25 -13.74 -11.13
N THR A 26 0.81 -12.73 -11.88
CA THR A 26 1.25 -11.34 -11.70
C THR A 26 0.88 -10.81 -10.32
N GLY A 27 -0.36 -11.06 -9.86
CA GLY A 27 -0.82 -10.70 -8.52
C GLY A 27 0.02 -11.39 -7.42
N GLY A 28 0.34 -12.66 -7.59
CA GLY A 28 1.21 -13.41 -6.67
C GLY A 28 2.62 -12.85 -6.60
N ILE A 29 3.22 -12.49 -7.73
CA ILE A 29 4.54 -11.86 -7.77
C ILE A 29 4.52 -10.50 -7.08
N ILE A 30 3.54 -9.65 -7.39
CA ILE A 30 3.39 -8.33 -6.76
C ILE A 30 3.22 -8.49 -5.24
N PHE A 31 2.39 -9.43 -4.79
CA PHE A 31 2.18 -9.69 -3.38
C PHE A 31 3.46 -10.16 -2.68
N ALA A 32 4.23 -11.06 -3.30
CA ALA A 32 5.52 -11.51 -2.77
C ALA A 32 6.52 -10.34 -2.64
N LEU A 33 6.63 -9.50 -3.66
CA LEU A 33 7.48 -8.31 -3.63
C LEU A 33 7.07 -7.31 -2.53
N LEU A 34 5.76 -7.11 -2.32
CA LEU A 34 5.24 -6.29 -1.23
C LEU A 34 5.62 -6.86 0.14
N CYS A 35 5.46 -8.17 0.35
CA CYS A 35 5.86 -8.83 1.61
C CYS A 35 7.36 -8.66 1.89
N VAL A 36 8.20 -8.85 0.89
CA VAL A 36 9.65 -8.65 0.98
C VAL A 36 9.97 -7.18 1.33
N SER A 37 9.33 -6.23 0.65
CA SER A 37 9.50 -4.80 0.91
C SER A 37 9.12 -4.42 2.34
N VAL A 38 7.96 -4.91 2.82
CA VAL A 38 7.50 -4.69 4.21
C VAL A 38 8.49 -5.26 5.22
N PHE A 39 9.00 -6.48 4.97
CA PHE A 39 9.98 -7.13 5.85
C PHE A 39 11.27 -6.32 5.97
N PHE A 40 11.88 -5.91 4.85
CA PHE A 40 13.10 -5.11 4.85
C PHE A 40 12.89 -3.75 5.52
N ARG A 41 11.76 -3.10 5.24
CA ARG A 41 11.41 -1.81 5.85
C ARG A 41 11.22 -1.94 7.37
N LEU A 42 10.53 -2.97 7.85
CA LEU A 42 10.41 -3.25 9.28
C LEU A 42 11.76 -3.49 9.94
N ARG A 43 12.65 -4.26 9.31
CA ARG A 43 13.98 -4.54 9.82
C ARG A 43 14.83 -3.26 9.92
N ALA A 44 14.78 -2.41 8.90
CA ALA A 44 15.49 -1.13 8.90
C ALA A 44 14.95 -0.19 9.98
N LEU A 45 13.64 -0.01 10.06
CA LEU A 45 12.99 0.83 11.07
C LEU A 45 13.25 0.31 12.50
N ARG A 46 13.31 -1.01 12.70
CA ARG A 46 13.65 -1.59 14.01
C ARG A 46 15.06 -1.21 14.45
N LYS A 47 16.05 -1.28 13.55
CA LYS A 47 17.40 -0.83 13.84
C LYS A 47 17.46 0.65 14.19
N ILE A 48 16.79 1.50 13.40
CA ILE A 48 16.72 2.94 13.66
C ILE A 48 16.03 3.21 15.00
N SER A 49 14.90 2.55 15.29
CA SER A 49 14.19 2.69 16.56
C SER A 49 15.03 2.29 17.77
N MET A 50 15.87 1.27 17.64
CA MET A 50 16.77 0.84 18.72
C MET A 50 17.88 1.86 18.99
N LEU A 51 18.37 2.53 17.95
CA LEU A 51 19.47 3.49 18.06
C LEU A 51 19.00 4.88 18.51
N SER A 52 17.80 5.28 18.09
CA SER A 52 17.27 6.63 18.31
C SER A 52 16.19 6.74 19.39
N GLY A 53 15.68 5.60 19.90
CA GLY A 53 14.59 5.60 20.88
C GLY A 53 13.19 5.86 20.31
N ILE A 54 13.05 6.13 19.02
CA ILE A 54 11.77 6.45 18.38
C ILE A 54 10.87 5.22 18.20
N ARG A 55 9.53 5.43 18.18
CA ARG A 55 8.54 4.36 18.00
C ARG A 55 8.17 4.08 16.53
N ALA A 56 9.01 4.48 15.56
CA ALA A 56 8.71 4.35 14.14
C ALA A 56 8.45 2.90 13.70
N ALA A 57 9.21 1.93 14.20
CA ALA A 57 9.00 0.52 13.88
C ALA A 57 7.67 -0.02 14.43
N ALA A 58 7.27 0.39 15.63
CA ALA A 58 5.99 0.00 16.22
C ALA A 58 4.82 0.58 15.41
N LEU A 59 4.88 1.85 15.04
CA LEU A 59 3.87 2.51 14.21
C LEU A 59 3.75 1.85 12.84
N TYR A 60 4.86 1.57 12.17
CA TYR A 60 4.84 0.90 10.87
C TYR A 60 4.23 -0.51 10.97
N ARG A 61 4.61 -1.28 11.98
CA ARG A 61 4.00 -2.59 12.26
C ARG A 61 2.49 -2.48 12.46
N ASN A 62 2.04 -1.49 13.25
CA ASN A 62 0.62 -1.27 13.48
C ASN A 62 -0.12 -0.89 12.18
N CYS A 63 0.49 -0.09 11.29
CA CYS A 63 -0.08 0.19 9.97
C CYS A 63 -0.27 -1.09 9.14
N VAL A 64 0.72 -1.99 9.14
CA VAL A 64 0.62 -3.27 8.43
C VAL A 64 -0.51 -4.12 9.02
N ILE A 65 -0.64 -4.20 10.36
CA ILE A 65 -1.72 -4.92 11.02
C ILE A 65 -3.09 -4.33 10.66
N VAL A 66 -3.24 -3.00 10.72
CA VAL A 66 -4.48 -2.31 10.35
C VAL A 66 -4.86 -2.60 8.90
N CYS A 67 -3.89 -2.57 7.97
CA CYS A 67 -4.12 -2.89 6.57
C CYS A 67 -4.63 -4.34 6.39
N ILE A 68 -4.00 -5.31 7.05
CA ILE A 68 -4.43 -6.71 7.02
C ILE A 68 -5.84 -6.87 7.61
N CYS A 69 -6.12 -6.23 8.75
CA CYS A 69 -7.44 -6.27 9.38
C CYS A 69 -8.53 -5.71 8.46
N ILE A 70 -8.28 -4.59 7.78
CA ILE A 70 -9.23 -4.02 6.81
C ILE A 70 -9.51 -5.02 5.69
N ILE A 71 -8.47 -5.62 5.10
CA ILE A 71 -8.62 -6.59 4.01
C ILE A 71 -9.43 -7.80 4.47
N VAL A 72 -9.10 -8.36 5.63
CA VAL A 72 -9.80 -9.53 6.18
C VAL A 72 -11.27 -9.20 6.49
N ILE A 73 -11.53 -8.10 7.18
CA ILE A 73 -12.90 -7.68 7.52
C ILE A 73 -13.71 -7.46 6.25
N THR A 74 -13.18 -6.73 5.28
CA THR A 74 -13.88 -6.48 4.02
C THR A 74 -14.15 -7.76 3.25
N SER A 75 -13.19 -8.69 3.20
CA SER A 75 -13.35 -9.99 2.54
C SER A 75 -14.43 -10.85 3.21
N ILE A 76 -14.47 -10.87 4.55
CA ILE A 76 -15.51 -11.59 5.31
C ILE A 76 -16.89 -11.01 4.99
N PHE A 77 -17.06 -9.68 5.06
CA PHE A 77 -18.35 -9.04 4.78
C PHE A 77 -18.84 -9.27 3.35
N LEU A 78 -17.93 -9.29 2.37
CA LEU A 78 -18.27 -9.58 0.97
C LEU A 78 -18.67 -11.05 0.75
N SER A 79 -18.17 -11.97 1.59
CA SER A 79 -18.41 -13.42 1.46
C SER A 79 -19.71 -13.89 2.14
N ILE A 80 -20.27 -13.12 3.09
CA ILE A 80 -21.47 -13.52 3.83
C ILE A 80 -22.73 -13.22 2.99
N PRO A 81 -23.63 -14.21 2.77
CA PRO A 81 -24.91 -14.00 2.10
C PRO A 81 -25.91 -13.30 3.03
N LEU A 82 -25.81 -11.99 3.16
CA LEU A 82 -26.71 -11.16 3.98
C LEU A 82 -27.97 -10.78 3.20
N SER A 83 -29.08 -10.56 3.94
CA SER A 83 -30.28 -9.93 3.37
C SER A 83 -29.99 -8.50 2.91
N ILE A 84 -30.77 -7.97 1.97
CA ILE A 84 -30.52 -6.63 1.36
C ILE A 84 -30.36 -5.55 2.42
N SER A 85 -31.22 -5.52 3.45
CA SER A 85 -31.16 -4.51 4.53
C SER A 85 -29.85 -4.60 5.31
N HIS A 86 -29.42 -5.81 5.68
CA HIS A 86 -28.16 -6.01 6.42
C HIS A 86 -26.92 -5.77 5.57
N LYS A 87 -27.01 -5.96 4.24
CA LYS A 87 -25.91 -5.61 3.31
C LYS A 87 -25.60 -4.12 3.30
N HIS A 88 -26.62 -3.26 3.30
CA HIS A 88 -26.40 -1.82 3.35
C HIS A 88 -25.70 -1.37 4.63
N LEU A 89 -26.14 -1.89 5.78
CA LEU A 89 -25.52 -1.58 7.08
C LEU A 89 -24.07 -2.08 7.11
N ALA A 90 -23.82 -3.32 6.69
CA ALA A 90 -22.48 -3.91 6.63
C ALA A 90 -21.54 -3.10 5.71
N MET A 91 -22.04 -2.65 4.55
CA MET A 91 -21.27 -1.83 3.62
C MET A 91 -20.90 -0.48 4.25
N ILE A 92 -21.83 0.20 4.92
CA ILE A 92 -21.55 1.47 5.61
C ILE A 92 -20.47 1.27 6.69
N LEU A 93 -20.57 0.21 7.50
CA LEU A 93 -19.58 -0.10 8.53
C LEU A 93 -18.21 -0.39 7.92
N CYS A 94 -18.13 -1.15 6.83
CA CYS A 94 -16.87 -1.39 6.11
C CYS A 94 -16.25 -0.10 5.59
N ILE A 95 -17.05 0.81 5.03
CA ILE A 95 -16.57 2.11 4.54
C ILE A 95 -16.01 2.93 5.71
N LEU A 96 -16.71 2.99 6.84
CA LEU A 96 -16.26 3.75 8.01
C LEU A 96 -14.96 3.18 8.59
N ILE A 97 -14.85 1.86 8.74
CA ILE A 97 -13.64 1.19 9.23
C ILE A 97 -12.48 1.43 8.27
N THR A 98 -12.71 1.29 6.96
CA THR A 98 -11.68 1.54 5.95
C THR A 98 -11.22 2.99 5.98
N PHE A 99 -12.14 3.95 6.06
CA PHE A 99 -11.84 5.37 6.13
C PHE A 99 -11.01 5.72 7.38
N ALA A 100 -11.41 5.24 8.55
CA ALA A 100 -10.66 5.43 9.79
C ALA A 100 -9.25 4.81 9.71
N GLY A 101 -9.13 3.61 9.15
CA GLY A 101 -7.84 2.95 8.95
C GLY A 101 -6.93 3.68 7.96
N VAL A 102 -7.48 4.23 6.88
CA VAL A 102 -6.73 5.04 5.91
C VAL A 102 -6.22 6.33 6.57
N ILE A 103 -7.05 7.04 7.34
CA ILE A 103 -6.62 8.24 8.08
C ILE A 103 -5.47 7.88 9.03
N TYR A 104 -5.60 6.79 9.81
CA TYR A 104 -4.55 6.33 10.70
C TYR A 104 -3.24 6.05 9.95
N MET A 105 -3.30 5.35 8.82
CA MET A 105 -2.12 5.05 7.99
C MET A 105 -1.46 6.31 7.44
N ILE A 106 -2.25 7.29 7.00
CA ILE A 106 -1.72 8.58 6.52
C ILE A 106 -1.00 9.31 7.64
N VAL A 107 -1.63 9.47 8.80
CA VAL A 107 -1.02 10.16 9.96
C VAL A 107 0.27 9.46 10.40
N ALA A 108 0.25 8.13 10.52
CA ALA A 108 1.43 7.36 10.88
C ALA A 108 2.55 7.47 9.84
N TRP A 109 2.20 7.49 8.55
CA TRP A 109 3.16 7.67 7.45
C TRP A 109 3.84 9.04 7.50
N PHE A 110 3.07 10.12 7.73
CA PHE A 110 3.62 11.45 7.95
C PHE A 110 4.59 11.45 9.14
N TYR A 111 4.12 10.94 10.29
CA TYR A 111 4.92 10.89 11.51
C TYR A 111 6.25 10.15 11.32
N ILE A 112 6.22 8.97 10.67
CA ILE A 112 7.40 8.15 10.41
C ILE A 112 8.42 8.93 9.56
N ASN A 113 7.99 9.54 8.45
CA ASN A 113 8.90 10.22 7.54
C ASN A 113 9.48 11.51 8.16
N PHE A 114 8.67 12.32 8.86
CA PHE A 114 9.18 13.50 9.55
C PHE A 114 10.14 13.13 10.71
N THR A 115 9.83 12.07 11.44
CA THR A 115 10.72 11.60 12.50
C THR A 115 12.02 11.05 11.91
N LEU A 116 11.96 10.30 10.80
CA LEU A 116 13.16 9.86 10.08
C LEU A 116 14.01 11.04 9.60
N ALA A 117 13.40 12.08 9.05
CA ALA A 117 14.09 13.30 8.62
C ALA A 117 14.87 13.92 9.79
N ARG A 118 14.22 14.07 10.94
CA ARG A 118 14.80 14.66 12.16
C ARG A 118 15.97 13.84 12.69
N VAL A 119 15.77 12.52 12.86
CA VAL A 119 16.74 11.62 13.50
C VAL A 119 17.94 11.32 12.62
N SER A 120 17.74 11.20 11.30
CA SER A 120 18.82 10.95 10.34
C SER A 120 19.50 12.22 9.83
N GLY A 121 18.92 13.39 10.06
CA GLY A 121 19.38 14.67 9.47
C GLY A 121 19.18 14.74 7.95
N VAL A 122 18.49 13.76 7.35
CA VAL A 122 18.25 13.68 5.90
C VAL A 122 16.93 14.36 5.53
N GLY A 123 16.99 15.64 5.19
CA GLY A 123 15.82 16.45 4.82
C GLY A 123 15.03 15.92 3.60
N ILE A 124 15.61 14.99 2.83
CA ILE A 124 14.92 14.37 1.68
C ILE A 124 13.66 13.60 2.12
N PHE A 125 13.58 13.06 3.35
CA PHE A 125 12.36 12.42 3.85
C PHE A 125 11.19 13.41 3.97
N GLU A 126 11.46 14.63 4.42
CA GLU A 126 10.47 15.70 4.49
C GLU A 126 10.07 16.16 3.10
N THR A 127 11.04 16.40 2.22
CA THR A 127 10.81 16.74 0.82
C THR A 127 9.98 15.67 0.11
N TYR A 128 10.27 14.39 0.37
CA TYR A 128 9.51 13.26 -0.16
C TYR A 128 8.03 13.31 0.26
N VAL A 129 7.74 13.64 1.53
CA VAL A 129 6.38 13.76 2.02
C VAL A 129 5.61 14.83 1.26
N TRP A 130 6.15 16.04 1.18
CA TRP A 130 5.51 17.13 0.45
C TRP A 130 5.35 16.85 -1.04
N PHE A 131 6.36 16.21 -1.63
CA PHE A 131 6.30 15.79 -3.02
C PHE A 131 5.18 14.77 -3.27
N CYS A 132 5.00 13.78 -2.38
CA CYS A 132 3.89 12.84 -2.46
C CYS A 132 2.53 13.53 -2.36
N VAL A 133 2.37 14.51 -1.45
CA VAL A 133 1.12 15.28 -1.30
C VAL A 133 0.78 16.03 -2.59
N ILE A 134 1.77 16.74 -3.16
CA ILE A 134 1.58 17.49 -4.41
C ILE A 134 1.23 16.55 -5.56
N LEU A 135 1.96 15.45 -5.70
CA LEU A 135 1.72 14.49 -6.76
C LEU A 135 0.37 13.77 -6.61
N PHE A 136 -0.06 13.50 -5.39
CA PHE A 136 -1.39 12.94 -5.14
C PHE A 136 -2.48 13.92 -5.56
N ALA A 137 -2.33 15.22 -5.24
CA ALA A 137 -3.26 16.25 -5.67
C ALA A 137 -3.30 16.38 -7.21
N LEU A 138 -2.14 16.35 -7.88
CA LEU A 138 -2.05 16.37 -9.35
C LEU A 138 -2.68 15.12 -9.98
N ASN A 139 -2.50 13.93 -9.38
CA ASN A 139 -3.12 12.70 -9.86
C ASN A 139 -4.65 12.74 -9.79
N THR A 140 -5.23 13.49 -8.85
CA THR A 140 -6.68 13.68 -8.77
C THR A 140 -7.22 14.44 -9.99
N LEU A 141 -6.41 15.36 -10.54
CA LEU A 141 -6.74 16.12 -11.75
C LEU A 141 -6.40 15.36 -13.04
N TYR A 142 -5.33 14.58 -13.01
CA TYR A 142 -4.81 13.86 -14.19
C TYR A 142 -4.46 12.40 -13.86
N PRO A 143 -5.43 11.47 -13.83
CA PRO A 143 -5.21 10.07 -13.41
C PRO A 143 -4.18 9.29 -14.25
N LEU A 144 -3.94 9.70 -15.50
CA LEU A 144 -2.96 9.08 -16.40
C LEU A 144 -1.50 9.28 -15.94
N ILE A 145 -1.25 10.22 -15.02
CA ILE A 145 0.09 10.51 -14.49
C ILE A 145 0.50 9.51 -13.41
N LEU A 146 -0.45 8.73 -12.85
CA LEU A 146 -0.20 7.83 -11.73
C LEU A 146 1.03 6.92 -11.88
N PRO A 147 1.29 6.24 -13.01
CA PRO A 147 2.47 5.39 -13.14
C PRO A 147 3.78 6.17 -13.03
N ILE A 148 3.84 7.36 -13.62
CA ILE A 148 5.02 8.24 -13.59
C ILE A 148 5.25 8.74 -12.16
N VAL A 149 4.18 9.15 -11.47
CA VAL A 149 4.20 9.58 -10.07
C VAL A 149 4.77 8.48 -9.17
N LEU A 150 4.32 7.24 -9.33
CA LEU A 150 4.80 6.11 -8.53
C LEU A 150 6.29 5.82 -8.75
N ILE A 151 6.77 5.92 -9.98
CA ILE A 151 8.19 5.73 -10.29
C ILE A 151 9.03 6.82 -9.65
N ILE A 152 8.66 8.09 -9.84
CA ILE A 152 9.41 9.23 -9.31
C ILE A 152 9.43 9.21 -7.78
N THR A 153 8.29 8.99 -7.13
CA THR A 153 8.21 8.91 -5.67
C THR A 153 9.01 7.73 -5.13
N GLY A 154 9.02 6.59 -5.83
CA GLY A 154 9.86 5.44 -5.49
C GLY A 154 11.35 5.77 -5.53
N ILE A 155 11.82 6.45 -6.58
CA ILE A 155 13.21 6.87 -6.72
C ILE A 155 13.61 7.84 -5.61
N VAL A 156 12.80 8.88 -5.36
CA VAL A 156 13.07 9.87 -4.29
C VAL A 156 13.14 9.18 -2.92
N HIS A 157 12.26 8.22 -2.66
CA HIS A 157 12.26 7.46 -1.42
C HIS A 157 13.52 6.59 -1.26
N LEU A 158 13.95 5.89 -2.32
CA LEU A 158 15.20 5.12 -2.33
C LEU A 158 16.42 6.01 -2.09
N LEU A 159 16.46 7.19 -2.72
CA LEU A 159 17.52 8.18 -2.50
C LEU A 159 17.54 8.68 -1.05
N ALA A 160 16.39 8.89 -0.41
CA ALA A 160 16.32 9.27 0.99
C ALA A 160 16.95 8.18 1.89
N TRP A 161 16.63 6.90 1.64
CA TRP A 161 17.19 5.79 2.40
C TRP A 161 18.69 5.59 2.17
N SER A 162 19.19 5.82 0.95
CA SER A 162 20.63 5.67 0.63
C SER A 162 21.51 6.74 1.27
N LYS A 163 20.93 7.87 1.68
CA LYS A 163 21.66 8.98 2.31
C LYS A 163 21.72 8.94 3.84
N ILE A 164 21.17 7.90 4.48
CA ILE A 164 21.28 7.74 5.93
C ILE A 164 22.70 7.29 6.29
N GLU A 165 23.55 8.22 6.70
CA GLU A 165 24.92 7.95 7.14
C GLU A 165 25.02 7.86 8.67
N LYS A 166 24.29 8.71 9.38
CA LYS A 166 24.30 8.82 10.84
C LYS A 166 22.89 8.88 11.40
N ILE A 167 22.71 8.28 12.55
CA ILE A 167 21.45 8.34 13.30
C ILE A 167 21.77 8.97 14.65
N SER A 168 21.14 10.11 14.94
CA SER A 168 21.22 10.74 16.26
C SER A 168 20.16 10.16 17.19
N ALA A 169 20.53 9.90 18.45
CA ALA A 169 19.56 9.57 19.48
C ALA A 169 18.65 10.80 19.72
N GLU A 170 17.33 10.61 19.78
CA GLU A 170 16.45 11.65 20.30
C GLU A 170 16.72 11.76 21.81
N VAL A 171 17.21 12.92 22.22
CA VAL A 171 17.41 13.29 23.63
C VAL A 171 16.09 13.77 24.22
#